data_7974ae8c9f5fd2fc520f198f4281d314
#
_entry.id   7974ae8c9f5fd2fc520f198f4281d314
#
_cell.length_a   1.000
_cell.length_b   1.000
_cell.length_c   1.000
_cell.angle_alpha   90.00
_cell.angle_beta   90.00
_cell.angle_gamma   90.00
#
_symmetry.space_group_name_H-M   'P 1'
#
loop_
_entity.id
_entity.type
_entity.pdbx_description
1 polymer ?
#
loop_
_entity_poly.entity_id
_entity_poly.type
_entity_poly.pdbx_seq_one_letter_code
_entity_poly.pdbx_strand_id
1 'polypeptide(L)'
;MSLALLALLAAPPFTHTVAPVTREQLPHSWHPGCPVGPSSLRRLRVGYWGFDEKSRVGTLVVNRSAVGPLTVVFRRLYRARFPIRRMRSIDAYVGNDERSLAADNTAAFNCRYAVGPGPKRWSTHAYGLAIDVNPVENPYLESGRVHPRAGRAYLDRSNLRPGMAVRGGLLVSAFASVGWTWGGRWAGTPDYQHFSATGG
;
A
#
# COMPACT_ATOMS: atom_id res chain seq x y z
N MET A 1 29.47 33.37 -23.46
CA MET A 1 29.17 32.08 -22.78
C MET A 1 28.13 32.35 -21.71
N SER A 2 26.88 31.99 -21.99
CA SER A 2 25.75 32.26 -21.08
C SER A 2 25.61 31.06 -20.12
N LEU A 3 25.91 31.22 -18.84
CA LEU A 3 25.62 30.23 -17.79
C LEU A 3 24.11 30.27 -17.57
N ALA A 4 23.40 29.25 -18.09
CA ALA A 4 22.02 29.01 -17.73
C ALA A 4 21.99 28.52 -16.28
N LEU A 5 21.53 29.37 -15.37
CA LEU A 5 21.25 29.03 -13.96
C LEU A 5 20.05 28.09 -13.97
N LEU A 6 20.28 26.76 -13.84
CA LEU A 6 19.20 25.80 -13.59
C LEU A 6 18.67 26.10 -12.19
N ALA A 7 17.55 26.79 -12.11
CA ALA A 7 16.80 26.92 -10.86
C ALA A 7 16.37 25.52 -10.42
N LEU A 8 16.98 25.00 -9.36
CA LEU A 8 16.53 23.78 -8.69
C LEU A 8 15.15 24.08 -8.07
N LEU A 9 14.09 23.76 -8.78
CA LEU A 9 12.75 23.87 -8.24
C LEU A 9 12.67 22.97 -6.98
N ALA A 10 12.46 23.61 -5.84
CA ALA A 10 12.28 22.88 -4.59
C ALA A 10 11.14 21.86 -4.73
N ALA A 11 11.35 20.65 -4.25
CA ALA A 11 10.32 19.63 -4.27
C ALA A 11 9.07 20.12 -3.54
N PRO A 12 7.85 19.87 -4.07
CA PRO A 12 6.63 20.26 -3.38
C PRO A 12 6.56 19.65 -1.98
N PRO A 13 5.97 20.34 -1.00
CA PRO A 13 5.88 19.84 0.36
C PRO A 13 5.02 18.58 0.44
N PHE A 14 5.30 17.71 1.39
CA PHE A 14 4.43 16.58 1.72
C PHE A 14 3.09 17.09 2.23
N THR A 15 2.01 16.61 1.64
CA THR A 15 0.64 16.93 2.06
C THR A 15 -0.11 15.68 2.50
N HIS A 16 -1.03 15.84 3.44
CA HIS A 16 -1.98 14.82 3.80
C HIS A 16 -3.29 15.44 4.26
N THR A 17 -4.40 14.75 4.04
CA THR A 17 -5.71 15.10 4.57
C THR A 17 -6.45 13.85 5.03
N VAL A 18 -7.27 14.00 6.05
CA VAL A 18 -8.06 12.93 6.66
C VAL A 18 -9.53 13.36 6.68
N ALA A 19 -10.41 12.47 6.25
CA ALA A 19 -11.85 12.70 6.30
C ALA A 19 -12.59 11.41 6.72
N PRO A 20 -13.75 11.50 7.36
CA PRO A 20 -14.66 10.36 7.49
C PRO A 20 -14.99 9.77 6.14
N VAL A 21 -15.40 8.51 6.12
CA VAL A 21 -16.00 7.87 4.95
C VAL A 21 -17.42 7.47 5.25
N THR A 22 -18.27 7.52 4.23
CA THR A 22 -19.65 7.03 4.30
C THR A 22 -19.77 5.68 3.59
N ARG A 23 -20.87 4.97 3.80
CA ARG A 23 -21.17 3.72 3.13
C ARG A 23 -21.19 3.87 1.60
N GLU A 24 -21.79 4.96 1.11
CA GLU A 24 -21.94 5.26 -0.31
C GLU A 24 -20.59 5.48 -1.00
N GLN A 25 -19.56 5.85 -0.23
CA GLN A 25 -18.18 6.01 -0.72
C GLN A 25 -17.39 4.70 -0.77
N LEU A 26 -17.98 3.60 -0.28
CA LEU A 26 -17.39 2.24 -0.22
C LEU A 26 -18.31 1.22 -0.90
N PRO A 27 -18.82 1.49 -2.12
CA PRO A 27 -19.89 0.70 -2.73
C PRO A 27 -19.50 -0.75 -3.03
N HIS A 28 -18.21 -1.03 -3.12
CA HIS A 28 -17.68 -2.34 -3.49
C HIS A 28 -16.71 -2.92 -2.45
N SER A 29 -16.08 -2.07 -1.64
CA SER A 29 -15.09 -2.51 -0.64
C SER A 29 -15.72 -2.80 0.71
N TRP A 30 -16.94 -2.33 0.99
CA TRP A 30 -17.65 -2.54 2.24
C TRP A 30 -19.06 -3.10 2.01
N HIS A 31 -19.49 -4.01 2.88
CA HIS A 31 -20.86 -4.56 2.91
C HIS A 31 -21.28 -4.85 4.36
N PRO A 32 -22.60 -5.02 4.64
CA PRO A 32 -23.06 -5.55 5.93
C PRO A 32 -22.38 -6.89 6.23
N GLY A 33 -21.96 -7.08 7.50
CA GLY A 33 -21.19 -8.26 7.92
C GLY A 33 -19.68 -8.08 7.92
N CYS A 34 -19.14 -6.95 7.38
CA CYS A 34 -17.73 -6.59 7.57
C CYS A 34 -17.37 -6.43 9.05
N PRO A 35 -16.13 -6.79 9.46
CA PRO A 35 -15.73 -6.74 10.88
C PRO A 35 -15.65 -5.31 11.43
N VAL A 36 -15.60 -4.29 10.57
CA VAL A 36 -15.65 -2.88 10.96
C VAL A 36 -16.67 -2.10 10.11
N GLY A 37 -17.35 -1.17 10.75
CA GLY A 37 -18.24 -0.23 10.06
C GLY A 37 -17.49 0.98 9.47
N PRO A 38 -18.13 1.75 8.56
CA PRO A 38 -17.55 2.97 7.97
C PRO A 38 -17.13 4.01 9.02
N SER A 39 -17.81 4.08 10.18
CA SER A 39 -17.45 4.98 11.28
C SER A 39 -16.05 4.74 11.86
N SER A 40 -15.53 3.51 11.75
CA SER A 40 -14.17 3.13 12.16
C SER A 40 -13.12 3.43 11.10
N LEU A 41 -13.53 3.77 9.88
CA LEU A 41 -12.65 4.02 8.73
C LEU A 41 -12.46 5.51 8.48
N ARG A 42 -11.36 5.82 7.80
CA ARG A 42 -11.02 7.18 7.34
C ARG A 42 -10.50 7.12 5.91
N ARG A 43 -10.86 8.12 5.14
CA ARG A 43 -10.20 8.42 3.86
C ARG A 43 -8.96 9.25 4.18
N LEU A 44 -7.81 8.64 3.93
CA LEU A 44 -6.50 9.26 4.06
C LEU A 44 -5.97 9.59 2.66
N ARG A 45 -5.77 10.87 2.38
CA ARG A 45 -5.08 11.31 1.17
C ARG A 45 -3.67 11.74 1.55
N VAL A 46 -2.67 11.24 0.80
CA VAL A 46 -1.25 11.51 1.09
C VAL A 46 -0.47 11.78 -0.19
N GLY A 47 0.51 12.67 -0.09
CA GLY A 47 1.49 12.89 -1.14
C GLY A 47 2.37 11.66 -1.35
N TYR A 48 2.70 11.34 -2.60
CA TYR A 48 3.67 10.32 -2.99
C TYR A 48 4.39 10.68 -4.27
N TRP A 49 5.55 10.09 -4.52
CA TRP A 49 6.30 10.23 -5.77
C TRP A 49 5.97 9.06 -6.69
N GLY A 50 5.69 9.37 -7.96
CA GLY A 50 5.57 8.36 -9.01
C GLY A 50 6.95 7.87 -9.49
N PHE A 51 6.97 6.79 -10.25
CA PHE A 51 8.18 6.28 -10.92
C PHE A 51 8.74 7.23 -11.99
N ASP A 52 7.95 8.21 -12.41
CA ASP A 52 8.33 9.31 -13.32
C ASP A 52 8.81 10.56 -12.56
N GLU A 53 9.13 10.39 -11.27
CA GLU A 53 9.61 11.45 -10.37
C GLU A 53 8.65 12.64 -10.21
N LYS A 54 7.36 12.44 -10.51
CA LYS A 54 6.33 13.46 -10.29
C LYS A 54 5.61 13.22 -8.96
N SER A 55 5.45 14.30 -8.21
CA SER A 55 4.62 14.28 -6.99
C SER A 55 3.14 14.19 -7.33
N ARG A 56 2.42 13.37 -6.58
CA ARG A 56 0.99 13.09 -6.69
C ARG A 56 0.34 13.00 -5.32
N VAL A 57 -0.98 13.02 -5.28
CA VAL A 57 -1.77 12.73 -4.08
C VAL A 57 -2.57 11.46 -4.33
N GLY A 58 -2.36 10.45 -3.48
CA GLY A 58 -3.12 9.20 -3.48
C GLY A 58 -4.23 9.18 -2.45
N THR A 59 -5.08 8.16 -2.53
CA THR A 59 -6.20 7.96 -1.62
C THR A 59 -6.21 6.54 -1.08
N LEU A 60 -6.20 6.40 0.24
CA LEU A 60 -6.37 5.15 0.96
C LEU A 60 -7.63 5.22 1.82
N VAL A 61 -8.28 4.09 2.03
CA VAL A 61 -9.26 3.91 3.10
C VAL A 61 -8.59 3.04 4.16
N VAL A 62 -8.55 3.51 5.40
CA VAL A 62 -7.81 2.87 6.49
C VAL A 62 -8.58 2.96 7.80
N ASN A 63 -8.28 2.10 8.76
CA ASN A 63 -8.80 2.26 10.12
C ASN A 63 -8.35 3.60 10.71
N ARG A 64 -9.21 4.22 11.52
CA ARG A 64 -8.88 5.49 12.19
C ARG A 64 -7.58 5.42 13.01
N SER A 65 -7.28 4.26 13.62
CA SER A 65 -6.03 4.03 14.37
C SER A 65 -4.80 3.95 13.50
N ALA A 66 -4.93 3.59 12.21
CA ALA A 66 -3.84 3.49 11.25
C ALA A 66 -3.44 4.84 10.62
N VAL A 67 -4.26 5.89 10.77
CA VAL A 67 -4.04 7.20 10.13
C VAL A 67 -2.70 7.81 10.55
N GLY A 68 -2.43 7.91 11.85
CA GLY A 68 -1.18 8.47 12.38
C GLY A 68 0.06 7.69 11.90
N PRO A 69 0.13 6.38 12.16
CA PRO A 69 1.23 5.53 11.67
C PRO A 69 1.46 5.67 10.16
N LEU A 70 0.43 5.55 9.33
CA LEU A 70 0.58 5.65 7.88
C LEU A 70 1.00 7.05 7.41
N THR A 71 0.54 8.12 8.08
CA THR A 71 1.01 9.47 7.78
C THR A 71 2.53 9.62 8.03
N VAL A 72 3.05 9.02 9.09
CA VAL A 72 4.50 9.00 9.39
C VAL A 72 5.25 8.22 8.30
N VAL A 73 4.78 7.02 7.94
CA VAL A 73 5.36 6.19 6.88
C VAL A 73 5.42 6.96 5.56
N PHE A 74 4.28 7.47 5.08
CA PHE A 74 4.24 8.15 3.78
C PHE A 74 5.04 9.45 3.76
N ARG A 75 5.11 10.18 4.86
CA ARG A 75 6.00 11.35 4.98
C ARG A 75 7.46 10.96 4.82
N ARG A 76 7.90 9.84 5.42
CA ARG A 76 9.27 9.33 5.29
C ARG A 76 9.56 8.89 3.87
N LEU A 77 8.65 8.13 3.24
CA LEU A 77 8.76 7.70 1.84
C LEU A 77 8.80 8.90 0.87
N TYR A 78 7.94 9.91 1.12
CA TYR A 78 7.90 11.12 0.31
C TYR A 78 9.22 11.91 0.36
N ARG A 79 9.78 12.12 1.57
CA ARG A 79 11.07 12.81 1.74
C ARG A 79 12.21 12.10 1.02
N ALA A 80 12.18 10.78 0.99
CA ALA A 80 13.18 9.96 0.31
C ALA A 80 12.87 9.72 -1.19
N ARG A 81 11.82 10.33 -1.73
CA ARG A 81 11.34 10.15 -3.10
C ARG A 81 11.13 8.68 -3.48
N PHE A 82 10.69 7.85 -2.51
CA PHE A 82 10.36 6.45 -2.79
C PHE A 82 9.20 6.36 -3.78
N PRO A 83 9.37 5.66 -4.93
CA PRO A 83 8.36 5.65 -5.96
C PRO A 83 7.20 4.70 -5.62
N ILE A 84 5.99 5.20 -5.84
CA ILE A 84 4.75 4.43 -5.78
C ILE A 84 4.07 4.55 -7.14
N ARG A 85 3.64 3.41 -7.71
CA ARG A 85 3.07 3.40 -9.04
C ARG A 85 1.70 4.07 -9.07
N ARG A 86 0.86 3.70 -8.13
CA ARG A 86 -0.53 4.14 -8.03
C ARG A 86 -1.02 4.01 -6.59
N MET A 87 -1.96 4.86 -6.19
CA MET A 87 -2.54 4.79 -4.85
C MET A 87 -4.01 5.24 -4.92
N ARG A 88 -4.92 4.26 -4.94
CA ARG A 88 -6.37 4.47 -5.03
C ARG A 88 -7.10 3.52 -4.09
N SER A 89 -8.31 3.92 -3.62
CA SER A 89 -9.22 2.99 -2.97
C SER A 89 -9.51 1.79 -3.88
N ILE A 90 -9.72 0.62 -3.28
CA ILE A 90 -10.09 -0.61 -4.00
C ILE A 90 -11.43 -0.47 -4.73
N ASP A 91 -12.29 0.47 -4.32
CA ASP A 91 -13.55 0.77 -5.00
C ASP A 91 -13.34 1.25 -6.45
N ALA A 92 -12.20 1.88 -6.75
CA ALA A 92 -11.82 2.22 -8.13
C ALA A 92 -11.61 0.99 -9.03
N TYR A 93 -11.54 -0.20 -8.43
CA TYR A 93 -11.40 -1.50 -9.09
C TYR A 93 -12.60 -2.41 -8.81
N VAL A 94 -13.72 -1.83 -8.41
CA VAL A 94 -14.98 -2.55 -8.11
C VAL A 94 -14.78 -3.60 -7.00
N GLY A 95 -13.97 -3.27 -5.98
CA GLY A 95 -13.64 -4.19 -4.87
C GLY A 95 -12.80 -5.41 -5.27
N ASN A 96 -12.30 -5.47 -6.51
CA ASN A 96 -11.60 -6.63 -7.05
C ASN A 96 -10.09 -6.51 -6.84
N ASP A 97 -9.53 -7.36 -5.96
CA ASP A 97 -8.10 -7.38 -5.63
C ASP A 97 -7.24 -7.68 -6.86
N GLU A 98 -7.58 -8.67 -7.68
CA GLU A 98 -6.76 -9.05 -8.84
C GLU A 98 -6.60 -7.89 -9.82
N ARG A 99 -7.69 -7.14 -10.07
CA ARG A 99 -7.65 -5.94 -10.92
C ARG A 99 -6.78 -4.84 -10.30
N SER A 100 -6.87 -4.66 -8.99
CA SER A 100 -6.07 -3.69 -8.24
C SER A 100 -4.58 -4.06 -8.28
N LEU A 101 -4.25 -5.33 -8.01
CA LEU A 101 -2.89 -5.86 -8.05
C LEU A 101 -2.29 -5.77 -9.46
N ALA A 102 -3.05 -6.17 -10.49
CA ALA A 102 -2.62 -6.08 -11.89
C ALA A 102 -2.38 -4.64 -12.36
N ALA A 103 -3.10 -3.68 -11.77
CA ALA A 103 -2.91 -2.25 -12.01
C ALA A 103 -1.74 -1.65 -11.19
N ASP A 104 -1.02 -2.46 -10.45
CA ASP A 104 0.06 -2.03 -9.54
C ASP A 104 -0.41 -0.94 -8.57
N ASN A 105 -1.56 -1.18 -7.94
CA ASN A 105 -2.21 -0.21 -7.08
C ASN A 105 -1.92 -0.46 -5.60
N THR A 106 -1.31 0.50 -4.95
CA THR A 106 -1.20 0.55 -3.49
C THR A 106 -2.58 0.78 -2.89
N ALA A 107 -3.08 -0.17 -2.09
CA ALA A 107 -4.41 -0.16 -1.50
C ALA A 107 -4.40 -0.70 -0.06
N ALA A 108 -5.40 -0.33 0.74
CA ALA A 108 -5.48 -0.73 2.14
C ALA A 108 -6.79 -1.49 2.44
N PHE A 109 -7.89 -0.80 2.74
CA PHE A 109 -9.14 -1.44 3.13
C PHE A 109 -9.80 -2.19 1.97
N ASN A 110 -10.13 -3.46 2.22
CA ASN A 110 -11.04 -4.28 1.42
C ASN A 110 -11.69 -5.33 2.32
N CYS A 111 -13.02 -5.32 2.42
CA CYS A 111 -13.78 -6.23 3.27
C CYS A 111 -13.87 -7.61 2.61
N ARG A 112 -12.88 -8.44 2.85
CA ARG A 112 -12.81 -9.80 2.35
C ARG A 112 -12.16 -10.75 3.36
N TYR A 113 -12.34 -12.02 3.13
CA TYR A 113 -11.61 -13.04 3.88
C TYR A 113 -10.14 -13.11 3.43
N ALA A 114 -9.30 -13.57 4.33
CA ALA A 114 -7.92 -13.88 4.00
C ALA A 114 -7.86 -14.98 2.93
N VAL A 115 -6.92 -14.85 1.99
CA VAL A 115 -6.55 -15.92 1.06
C VAL A 115 -5.56 -16.86 1.74
N GLY A 116 -5.45 -18.08 1.24
CA GLY A 116 -4.54 -19.09 1.79
C GLY A 116 -5.25 -20.21 2.56
N PRO A 117 -4.50 -21.25 2.96
CA PRO A 117 -5.05 -22.41 3.64
C PRO A 117 -5.48 -22.07 5.08
N GLY A 118 -6.40 -22.85 5.62
CA GLY A 118 -6.88 -22.74 6.99
C GLY A 118 -8.34 -22.31 7.10
N PRO A 119 -8.84 -22.13 8.34
CA PRO A 119 -10.23 -21.76 8.56
C PRO A 119 -10.51 -20.35 8.02
N LYS A 120 -11.75 -20.17 7.56
CA LYS A 120 -12.24 -18.89 7.05
C LYS A 120 -12.10 -17.79 8.11
N ARG A 121 -11.30 -16.77 7.84
CA ARG A 121 -11.06 -15.63 8.73
C ARG A 121 -11.02 -14.34 7.94
N TRP A 122 -11.39 -13.24 8.57
CA TRP A 122 -11.26 -11.92 7.95
C TRP A 122 -9.79 -11.56 7.70
N SER A 123 -9.52 -11.02 6.52
CA SER A 123 -8.21 -10.43 6.21
C SER A 123 -7.97 -9.19 7.09
N THR A 124 -6.71 -8.90 7.41
CA THR A 124 -6.31 -7.63 8.06
C THR A 124 -6.71 -6.41 7.24
N HIS A 125 -6.83 -6.53 5.92
CA HIS A 125 -7.42 -5.52 5.05
C HIS A 125 -8.89 -5.22 5.39
N ALA A 126 -9.67 -6.21 5.83
CA ALA A 126 -11.07 -6.02 6.21
C ALA A 126 -11.24 -5.16 7.47
N TYR A 127 -10.19 -5.01 8.26
CA TYR A 127 -10.14 -4.10 9.41
C TYR A 127 -9.56 -2.72 9.07
N GLY A 128 -9.03 -2.52 7.85
CA GLY A 128 -8.28 -1.32 7.47
C GLY A 128 -6.93 -1.18 8.18
N LEU A 129 -6.36 -2.31 8.62
CA LEU A 129 -5.11 -2.41 9.38
C LEU A 129 -3.97 -3.05 8.57
N ALA A 130 -4.15 -3.20 7.28
CA ALA A 130 -3.13 -3.63 6.34
C ALA A 130 -3.09 -2.75 5.10
N ILE A 131 -1.96 -2.77 4.40
CA ILE A 131 -1.73 -2.08 3.14
C ILE A 131 -0.80 -2.91 2.26
N ASP A 132 -1.14 -2.99 0.98
CA ASP A 132 -0.28 -3.54 -0.06
C ASP A 132 0.35 -2.40 -0.85
N VAL A 133 1.68 -2.42 -0.99
CA VAL A 133 2.46 -1.36 -1.64
C VAL A 133 3.15 -1.88 -2.88
N ASN A 134 2.91 -1.25 -4.05
CA ASN A 134 3.51 -1.59 -5.33
C ASN A 134 3.46 -3.10 -5.61
N PRO A 135 2.29 -3.69 -5.84
CA PRO A 135 2.13 -5.14 -5.95
C PRO A 135 2.97 -5.80 -7.05
N VAL A 136 3.29 -5.09 -8.12
CA VAL A 136 4.13 -5.63 -9.20
C VAL A 136 5.58 -5.71 -8.74
N GLU A 137 6.12 -4.65 -8.13
CA GLU A 137 7.47 -4.66 -7.57
C GLU A 137 7.60 -5.58 -6.33
N ASN A 138 6.46 -5.90 -5.70
CA ASN A 138 6.39 -6.64 -4.44
C ASN A 138 5.32 -7.74 -4.49
N PRO A 139 5.49 -8.76 -5.34
CA PRO A 139 4.44 -9.76 -5.53
C PRO A 139 4.19 -10.61 -4.28
N TYR A 140 2.97 -11.11 -4.17
CA TYR A 140 2.59 -12.19 -3.27
C TYR A 140 2.87 -13.54 -3.93
N LEU A 141 3.50 -14.46 -3.18
CA LEU A 141 3.82 -15.80 -3.64
C LEU A 141 2.94 -16.83 -2.91
N GLU A 142 2.09 -17.53 -3.65
CA GLU A 142 1.21 -18.54 -3.10
C GLU A 142 1.27 -19.82 -3.93
N SER A 143 1.64 -20.93 -3.31
CA SER A 143 1.61 -22.25 -3.95
C SER A 143 2.28 -22.28 -5.35
N GLY A 144 3.43 -21.62 -5.49
CA GLY A 144 4.15 -21.50 -6.75
C GLY A 144 3.57 -20.48 -7.74
N ARG A 145 2.48 -19.80 -7.39
CA ARG A 145 1.89 -18.71 -8.18
C ARG A 145 2.42 -17.36 -7.73
N VAL A 146 2.45 -16.41 -8.67
CA VAL A 146 2.92 -15.04 -8.45
C VAL A 146 1.77 -14.08 -8.71
N HIS A 147 1.40 -13.30 -7.69
CA HIS A 147 0.30 -12.32 -7.75
C HIS A 147 0.81 -10.89 -7.51
N PRO A 148 0.63 -9.99 -8.49
CA PRO A 148 0.15 -10.21 -9.84
C PRO A 148 1.20 -10.91 -10.72
N ARG A 149 0.78 -11.51 -11.84
CA ARG A 149 1.69 -12.23 -12.76
C ARG A 149 2.88 -11.39 -13.24
N ALA A 150 2.68 -10.08 -13.43
CA ALA A 150 3.73 -9.14 -13.82
C ALA A 150 4.87 -9.07 -12.78
N GLY A 151 4.60 -9.40 -11.52
CA GLY A 151 5.58 -9.44 -10.44
C GLY A 151 6.66 -10.52 -10.60
N ARG A 152 6.50 -11.47 -11.54
CA ARG A 152 7.55 -12.46 -11.87
C ARG A 152 8.89 -11.82 -12.21
N ALA A 153 8.87 -10.63 -12.81
CA ALA A 153 10.09 -9.87 -13.12
C ALA A 153 10.85 -9.41 -11.87
N TYR A 154 10.23 -9.49 -10.67
CA TYR A 154 10.78 -8.99 -9.41
C TYR A 154 11.06 -10.11 -8.38
N LEU A 155 11.06 -11.38 -8.79
CA LEU A 155 11.31 -12.50 -7.88
C LEU A 155 12.74 -12.55 -7.37
N ASP A 156 13.72 -12.15 -8.18
CA ASP A 156 15.09 -11.96 -7.72
C ASP A 156 15.17 -10.70 -6.83
N ARG A 157 15.10 -10.92 -5.51
CA ARG A 157 15.14 -9.84 -4.50
C ARG A 157 16.55 -9.31 -4.25
N SER A 158 17.59 -9.92 -4.85
CA SER A 158 18.97 -9.40 -4.85
C SER A 158 19.18 -8.33 -5.93
N ASN A 159 18.46 -8.40 -7.03
CA ASN A 159 18.44 -7.41 -8.09
C ASN A 159 17.53 -6.22 -7.69
N LEU A 160 18.09 -5.30 -6.89
CA LEU A 160 17.35 -4.18 -6.32
C LEU A 160 16.92 -3.18 -7.39
N ARG A 161 15.63 -2.88 -7.42
CA ARG A 161 15.03 -1.89 -8.32
C ARG A 161 14.13 -0.92 -7.55
N PRO A 162 13.85 0.27 -8.08
CA PRO A 162 12.95 1.22 -7.46
C PRO A 162 11.59 0.59 -7.09
N GLY A 163 11.00 1.00 -5.96
CA GLY A 163 9.68 0.54 -5.51
C GLY A 163 9.65 -0.78 -4.76
N MET A 164 10.78 -1.50 -4.65
CA MET A 164 10.86 -2.80 -3.99
C MET A 164 10.88 -2.70 -2.46
N ALA A 165 10.17 -3.62 -1.81
CA ALA A 165 10.25 -3.91 -0.38
C ALA A 165 11.31 -5.00 -0.14
N VAL A 166 12.42 -4.67 0.48
CA VAL A 166 13.49 -5.61 0.81
C VAL A 166 13.89 -5.47 2.27
N ARG A 167 14.43 -6.53 2.86
CA ARG A 167 14.93 -6.53 4.26
C ARG A 167 15.94 -5.40 4.44
N GLY A 168 15.74 -4.55 5.46
CA GLY A 168 16.59 -3.39 5.72
C GLY A 168 16.39 -2.21 4.76
N GLY A 169 15.60 -2.37 3.70
CA GLY A 169 15.28 -1.29 2.75
C GLY A 169 14.35 -0.23 3.34
N LEU A 170 14.27 0.90 2.65
CA LEU A 170 13.53 2.08 3.10
C LEU A 170 12.05 1.78 3.39
N LEU A 171 11.35 1.07 2.49
CA LEU A 171 9.93 0.77 2.65
C LEU A 171 9.69 -0.07 3.91
N VAL A 172 10.41 -1.18 4.06
CA VAL A 172 10.30 -2.07 5.24
C VAL A 172 10.67 -1.34 6.53
N SER A 173 11.73 -0.53 6.51
CA SER A 173 12.16 0.25 7.68
C SER A 173 11.17 1.34 8.07
N ALA A 174 10.48 1.94 7.07
CA ALA A 174 9.46 2.95 7.33
C ALA A 174 8.26 2.35 8.08
N PHE A 175 7.76 1.19 7.64
CA PHE A 175 6.68 0.50 8.33
C PHE A 175 7.10 -0.05 9.70
N ALA A 176 8.28 -0.63 9.82
CA ALA A 176 8.81 -1.12 11.09
C ALA A 176 8.93 0.00 12.13
N SER A 177 9.25 1.25 11.73
CA SER A 177 9.38 2.39 12.63
C SER A 177 8.07 2.80 13.33
N VAL A 178 6.93 2.32 12.84
CA VAL A 178 5.60 2.54 13.43
C VAL A 178 4.98 1.25 13.98
N GLY A 179 5.78 0.18 14.15
CA GLY A 179 5.35 -1.10 14.70
C GLY A 179 4.61 -2.01 13.74
N TRP A 180 4.59 -1.70 12.44
CA TRP A 180 3.96 -2.56 11.44
C TRP A 180 4.92 -3.65 10.97
N THR A 181 4.37 -4.85 10.76
CA THR A 181 5.11 -6.01 10.27
C THR A 181 5.02 -6.14 8.75
N TRP A 182 5.95 -6.88 8.17
CA TRP A 182 6.06 -7.09 6.73
C TRP A 182 5.86 -8.57 6.37
N GLY A 183 4.91 -8.86 5.47
CA GLY A 183 4.58 -10.20 5.00
C GLY A 183 5.66 -10.89 4.17
N GLY A 184 6.65 -10.14 3.68
CA GLY A 184 7.81 -10.73 3.00
C GLY A 184 8.70 -11.62 3.89
N ARG A 185 8.38 -11.72 5.21
CA ARG A 185 9.02 -12.64 6.16
C ARG A 185 8.24 -13.92 6.39
N TRP A 186 7.04 -14.07 5.81
CA TRP A 186 6.23 -15.27 6.03
C TRP A 186 6.88 -16.48 5.35
N ALA A 187 7.02 -17.55 6.12
CA ALA A 187 7.61 -18.79 5.63
C ALA A 187 6.69 -19.48 4.61
N GLY A 188 7.23 -19.89 3.48
CA GLY A 188 6.51 -20.65 2.44
C GLY A 188 5.62 -19.81 1.52
N THR A 189 5.09 -18.67 2.00
CA THR A 189 4.17 -17.80 1.25
C THR A 189 4.50 -16.32 1.44
N PRO A 190 5.70 -15.87 1.04
CA PRO A 190 6.09 -14.48 1.26
C PRO A 190 5.18 -13.53 0.49
N ASP A 191 4.65 -12.55 1.20
CA ASP A 191 3.85 -11.46 0.64
C ASP A 191 4.63 -10.16 0.72
N TYR A 192 5.38 -9.87 -0.34
CA TYR A 192 6.31 -8.74 -0.34
C TYR A 192 5.61 -7.38 -0.34
N GLN A 193 4.35 -7.29 -0.84
CA GLN A 193 3.57 -6.05 -0.86
C GLN A 193 2.96 -5.72 0.50
N HIS A 194 2.69 -6.75 1.34
CA HIS A 194 1.84 -6.67 2.52
C HIS A 194 2.55 -6.10 3.75
N PHE A 195 1.94 -5.07 4.33
CA PHE A 195 2.32 -4.51 5.63
C PHE A 195 1.08 -4.43 6.53
N SER A 196 1.18 -4.87 7.79
CA SER A 196 0.04 -4.88 8.72
C SER A 196 0.41 -4.47 10.14
N ALA A 197 -0.56 -3.87 10.83
CA ALA A 197 -0.43 -3.47 12.23
C ALA A 197 -0.46 -4.66 13.21
N THR A 198 -0.99 -5.82 12.78
CA THR A 198 -1.29 -6.96 13.65
C THR A 198 -0.54 -8.24 13.28
N GLY A 199 0.37 -8.19 12.32
CA GLY A 199 1.26 -9.32 12.01
C GLY A 199 0.75 -10.32 10.98
N GLY A 200 -0.39 -10.10 10.31
CA GLY A 200 -0.85 -10.99 9.23
C GLY A 200 -2.30 -11.31 9.25
#